data_3c171faa095b792c4e7ada5e72e254c6
#
_entry.id   3c171faa095b792c4e7ada5e72e254c6
#
_cell.length_a   1.000
_cell.length_b   1.000
_cell.length_c   1.000
_cell.angle_alpha   90.00
_cell.angle_beta   90.00
_cell.angle_gamma   90.00
#
_symmetry.space_group_name_H-M   'P 1'
#
loop_
_entity.id
_entity.type
_entity.pdbx_description
1 polymer ?
#
loop_
_entity_poly.entity_id
_entity_poly.type
_entity_poly.pdbx_seq_one_letter_code
_entity_poly.pdbx_strand_id
1 'polypeptide(L)'
;MTIAELIERKEEIAAKKKQLYDIETSVGTVTFKLPSISLVTEAWDLSPREGNKNLVYQCAVEPNLKNKELQKAFGCAEPFDIVEEIFMAGEVSKIAGQLLKLAGFGSDITATLHKEIKN
;
A
#
# COMPACT_ATOMS: atom_id res chain seq x y z
N MET A 1 16.92 -9.07 -20.31
CA MET A 1 16.73 -7.62 -20.04
C MET A 1 18.08 -6.92 -20.18
N THR A 2 18.16 -5.95 -21.07
CA THR A 2 19.37 -5.16 -21.27
C THR A 2 19.25 -3.80 -20.61
N ILE A 3 20.37 -3.11 -20.45
CA ILE A 3 20.39 -1.76 -19.90
C ILE A 3 19.57 -0.81 -20.77
N ALA A 4 19.71 -0.93 -22.10
CA ALA A 4 18.98 -0.11 -23.05
C ALA A 4 17.46 -0.28 -22.91
N GLU A 5 17.00 -1.52 -22.76
CA GLU A 5 15.58 -1.83 -22.56
C GLU A 5 15.05 -1.22 -21.26
N LEU A 6 15.83 -1.27 -20.18
CA LEU A 6 15.44 -0.65 -18.91
C LEU A 6 15.34 0.87 -19.04
N ILE A 7 16.28 1.50 -19.73
CA ILE A 7 16.27 2.94 -19.94
C ILE A 7 15.04 3.37 -20.73
N GLU A 8 14.69 2.62 -21.79
CA GLU A 8 13.49 2.89 -22.58
C GLU A 8 12.20 2.80 -21.76
N ARG A 9 12.18 1.94 -20.76
CA ARG A 9 11.01 1.72 -19.91
C ARG A 9 10.99 2.56 -18.63
N LYS A 10 11.92 3.50 -18.51
CA LYS A 10 12.09 4.32 -17.30
C LYS A 10 10.80 4.98 -16.84
N GLU A 11 10.10 5.63 -17.74
CA GLU A 11 8.87 6.37 -17.41
C GLU A 11 7.72 5.43 -17.06
N GLU A 12 7.60 4.32 -17.78
CA GLU A 12 6.61 3.29 -17.51
C GLU A 12 6.82 2.68 -16.12
N ILE A 13 8.08 2.39 -15.78
CA ILE A 13 8.43 1.83 -14.47
C ILE A 13 8.07 2.81 -13.35
N ALA A 14 8.42 4.08 -13.52
CA ALA A 14 8.10 5.12 -12.54
C ALA A 14 6.60 5.32 -12.37
N ALA A 15 5.86 5.35 -13.49
CA ALA A 15 4.41 5.53 -13.49
C ALA A 15 3.70 4.38 -12.75
N LYS A 16 4.17 3.15 -12.92
CA LYS A 16 3.59 1.98 -12.27
C LYS A 16 3.67 2.08 -10.75
N LYS A 17 4.75 2.63 -10.22
CA LYS A 17 4.94 2.81 -8.77
C LYS A 17 4.05 3.91 -8.18
N LYS A 18 3.59 4.83 -9.01
CA LYS A 18 2.73 5.95 -8.61
C LYS A 18 1.25 5.70 -8.89
N GLN A 19 0.92 4.52 -9.38
CA GLN A 19 -0.45 4.18 -9.73
C GLN A 19 -1.33 4.12 -8.48
N LEU A 20 -2.56 4.65 -8.61
CA LEU A 20 -3.55 4.62 -7.53
C LEU A 20 -4.49 3.43 -7.74
N TYR A 21 -5.02 2.92 -6.65
CA TYR A 21 -5.91 1.76 -6.66
C TYR A 21 -7.16 2.05 -5.85
N ASP A 22 -8.30 1.60 -6.37
CA ASP A 22 -9.58 1.71 -5.67
C ASP A 22 -9.89 0.38 -4.99
N ILE A 23 -10.21 0.46 -3.70
CA ILE A 23 -10.60 -0.70 -2.92
C ILE A 23 -12.01 -0.47 -2.40
N GLU A 24 -12.90 -1.44 -2.64
CA GLU A 24 -14.25 -1.41 -2.09
C GLU A 24 -14.20 -1.78 -0.61
N THR A 25 -14.71 -0.88 0.22
CA THR A 25 -14.73 -1.07 1.68
C THR A 25 -16.14 -0.99 2.22
N SER A 26 -16.32 -1.23 3.51
CA SER A 26 -17.61 -1.10 4.16
C SER A 26 -18.18 0.31 4.10
N VAL A 27 -17.33 1.32 3.92
CA VAL A 27 -17.77 2.73 3.83
C VAL A 27 -17.85 3.23 2.38
N GLY A 28 -17.55 2.37 1.41
CA GLY A 28 -17.55 2.71 -0.01
C GLY A 28 -16.18 2.54 -0.63
N THR A 29 -16.01 3.08 -1.83
CA THR A 29 -14.73 3.01 -2.55
C THR A 29 -13.73 3.99 -1.97
N VAL A 30 -12.58 3.49 -1.57
CA VAL A 30 -11.47 4.30 -1.07
C VAL A 30 -10.28 4.14 -2.01
N THR A 31 -9.68 5.26 -2.38
CA THR A 31 -8.53 5.28 -3.28
C THR A 31 -7.23 5.30 -2.47
N PHE A 32 -6.31 4.42 -2.81
CA PHE A 32 -5.03 4.26 -2.12
C PHE A 32 -3.86 4.41 -3.07
N LYS A 33 -2.75 4.87 -2.54
CA LYS A 33 -1.44 4.79 -3.19
C LYS A 33 -0.71 3.56 -2.67
N LEU A 34 0.31 3.10 -3.40
CA LEU A 34 1.13 1.98 -2.97
C LEU A 34 2.05 2.40 -1.81
N PRO A 35 2.25 1.53 -0.82
CA PRO A 35 3.21 1.79 0.24
C PRO A 35 4.64 1.72 -0.28
N SER A 36 5.50 2.62 0.21
CA SER A 36 6.93 2.55 -0.05
C SER A 36 7.57 1.47 0.81
N ILE A 37 8.79 1.05 0.45
CA ILE A 37 9.52 0.07 1.26
C ILE A 37 9.80 0.59 2.67
N SER A 38 10.06 1.89 2.81
CA SER A 38 10.28 2.52 4.12
C SER A 38 9.03 2.41 5.00
N LEU A 39 7.87 2.70 4.43
CA LEU A 39 6.59 2.61 5.14
C LEU A 39 6.29 1.18 5.56
N VAL A 40 6.55 0.21 4.68
CA VAL A 40 6.32 -1.22 4.98
C VAL A 40 7.26 -1.68 6.10
N THR A 41 8.53 -1.32 6.02
CA THR A 41 9.52 -1.69 7.06
C THR A 41 9.12 -1.10 8.41
N GLU A 42 8.70 0.16 8.43
CA GLU A 42 8.21 0.82 9.63
C GLU A 42 6.99 0.10 10.22
N ALA A 43 6.05 -0.29 9.36
CA ALA A 43 4.86 -1.02 9.79
C ALA A 43 5.20 -2.40 10.39
N TRP A 44 6.20 -3.09 9.82
CA TRP A 44 6.63 -4.40 10.32
C TRP A 44 7.33 -4.32 11.67
N ASP A 45 7.87 -3.17 12.05
CA ASP A 45 8.46 -2.95 13.36
C ASP A 45 7.42 -2.75 14.47
N LEU A 46 6.16 -2.55 14.06
CA LEU A 46 5.04 -2.39 14.99
C LEU A 46 4.32 -3.73 15.18
N SER A 47 3.38 -3.78 16.14
CA SER A 47 2.49 -4.92 16.24
C SER A 47 1.65 -5.03 14.95
N PRO A 48 1.12 -6.22 14.60
CA PRO A 48 0.30 -6.36 13.40
C PRO A 48 -0.86 -5.37 13.35
N ARG A 49 -1.52 -5.13 14.46
CA ARG A 49 -2.63 -4.16 14.55
C ARG A 49 -2.15 -2.75 14.22
N GLU A 50 -1.09 -2.30 14.85
CA GLU A 50 -0.57 -0.94 14.66
C GLU A 50 0.07 -0.78 13.28
N GLY A 51 0.76 -1.79 12.80
CA GLY A 51 1.36 -1.78 11.47
C GLY A 51 0.33 -1.69 10.37
N ASN A 52 -0.74 -2.50 10.44
CA ASN A 52 -1.82 -2.48 9.46
C ASN A 52 -2.55 -1.14 9.47
N LYS A 53 -2.82 -0.62 10.66
CA LYS A 53 -3.45 0.68 10.85
C LYS A 53 -2.61 1.80 10.21
N ASN A 54 -1.31 1.77 10.43
CA ASN A 54 -0.39 2.74 9.87
C ASN A 54 -0.37 2.69 8.33
N LEU A 55 -0.34 1.49 7.75
CA LEU A 55 -0.36 1.34 6.29
C LEU A 55 -1.63 1.94 5.68
N VAL A 56 -2.78 1.62 6.25
CA VAL A 56 -4.07 2.14 5.76
C VAL A 56 -4.13 3.66 5.90
N TYR A 57 -3.70 4.17 7.05
CA TYR A 57 -3.70 5.60 7.33
C TYR A 57 -2.82 6.38 6.34
N GLN A 58 -1.61 5.90 6.11
CA GLN A 58 -0.64 6.59 5.27
C GLN A 58 -0.95 6.46 3.78
N CYS A 59 -1.56 5.37 3.35
CA CYS A 59 -1.79 5.10 1.93
C CYS A 59 -3.13 5.61 1.39
N ALA A 60 -4.10 5.92 2.25
CA ALA A 60 -5.38 6.46 1.79
C ALA A 60 -5.22 7.85 1.20
N VAL A 61 -5.73 8.03 -0.03
CA VAL A 61 -5.64 9.28 -0.77
C VAL A 61 -6.99 9.98 -0.85
N GLU A 62 -8.04 9.21 -1.16
CA GLU A 62 -9.41 9.73 -1.30
C GLU A 62 -10.38 8.76 -0.63
N PRO A 63 -10.94 9.10 0.52
CA PRO A 63 -10.70 10.32 1.30
C PRO A 63 -9.32 10.31 1.97
N ASN A 64 -8.78 11.51 2.17
CA ASN A 64 -7.53 11.67 2.91
C ASN A 64 -7.79 11.55 4.41
N LEU A 65 -7.34 10.45 5.01
CA LEU A 65 -7.59 10.18 6.42
C LEU A 65 -6.80 11.10 7.37
N LYS A 66 -5.86 11.86 6.82
CA LYS A 66 -5.09 12.87 7.56
C LYS A 66 -5.86 14.18 7.75
N ASN A 67 -7.04 14.27 7.18
CA ASN A 67 -7.88 15.45 7.29
C ASN A 67 -8.31 15.66 8.76
N LYS A 68 -8.00 16.83 9.30
CA LYS A 68 -8.24 17.13 10.72
C LYS A 68 -9.71 17.29 11.07
N GLU A 69 -10.50 17.83 10.15
CA GLU A 69 -11.95 17.94 10.34
C GLU A 69 -12.61 16.58 10.45
N LEU A 70 -12.18 15.65 9.60
CA LEU A 70 -12.66 14.27 9.62
C LEU A 70 -12.33 13.62 10.97
N GLN A 71 -11.08 13.72 11.40
CA GLN A 71 -10.63 13.15 12.67
C GLN A 71 -11.40 13.73 13.85
N LYS A 72 -11.63 15.03 13.84
CA LYS A 72 -12.38 15.71 14.89
C LYS A 72 -13.85 15.27 14.90
N ALA A 73 -14.47 15.14 13.75
CA ALA A 73 -15.87 14.72 13.64
C ALA A 73 -16.07 13.32 14.23
N PHE A 74 -15.10 12.44 14.11
CA PHE A 74 -15.14 11.07 14.67
C PHE A 74 -14.57 10.97 16.08
N GLY A 75 -14.22 12.11 16.71
CA GLY A 75 -13.76 12.13 18.10
C GLY A 75 -12.42 11.45 18.32
N CYS A 76 -11.53 11.48 17.34
CA CYS A 76 -10.23 10.82 17.44
C CYS A 76 -9.33 11.54 18.45
N ALA A 77 -8.78 10.80 19.42
CA ALA A 77 -7.77 11.29 20.33
C ALA A 77 -6.42 11.39 19.64
N GLU A 78 -6.11 10.40 18.82
CA GLU A 78 -4.89 10.36 18.00
C GLU A 78 -5.29 10.29 16.52
N PRO A 79 -4.47 10.86 15.60
CA PRO A 79 -4.80 10.86 14.16
C PRO A 79 -5.06 9.49 13.58
N PHE A 80 -4.29 8.47 13.96
CA PHE A 80 -4.42 7.10 13.44
C PHE A 80 -5.73 6.42 13.86
N ASP A 81 -6.38 6.92 14.92
CA ASP A 81 -7.62 6.34 15.41
C ASP A 81 -8.73 6.35 14.36
N ILE A 82 -8.64 7.27 13.39
CA ILE A 82 -9.62 7.38 12.32
C ILE A 82 -9.82 6.06 11.55
N VAL A 83 -8.77 5.29 11.38
CA VAL A 83 -8.82 4.01 10.67
C VAL A 83 -9.77 3.04 11.37
N GLU A 84 -9.65 2.92 12.68
CA GLU A 84 -10.49 2.01 13.46
C GLU A 84 -11.89 2.56 13.69
N GLU A 85 -12.08 3.86 13.55
CA GLU A 85 -13.40 4.48 13.67
C GLU A 85 -14.27 4.26 12.43
N ILE A 86 -13.68 4.24 11.24
CA ILE A 86 -14.47 4.17 10.01
C ILE A 86 -14.52 2.77 9.39
N PHE A 87 -13.50 1.94 9.58
CA PHE A 87 -13.46 0.60 9.00
C PHE A 87 -13.85 -0.47 10.01
N MET A 88 -14.44 -1.55 9.50
CA MET A 88 -14.70 -2.72 10.32
C MET A 88 -13.39 -3.35 10.80
N ALA A 89 -13.40 -3.92 12.00
CA ALA A 89 -12.18 -4.45 12.63
C ALA A 89 -11.40 -5.42 11.73
N GLY A 90 -12.11 -6.33 11.05
CA GLY A 90 -11.48 -7.33 10.20
C GLY A 90 -11.04 -6.81 8.84
N GLU A 91 -11.56 -5.65 8.39
CA GLU A 91 -11.21 -5.18 7.05
C GLU A 91 -9.90 -4.38 7.02
N VAL A 92 -9.46 -3.83 8.16
CA VAL A 92 -8.17 -3.10 8.22
C VAL A 92 -7.01 -4.00 7.79
N SER A 93 -6.95 -5.22 8.32
CA SER A 93 -5.91 -6.19 7.94
C SER A 93 -6.04 -6.63 6.48
N LYS A 94 -7.26 -6.75 5.98
CA LYS A 94 -7.50 -7.12 4.57
C LYS A 94 -7.07 -6.02 3.61
N ILE A 95 -7.37 -4.76 3.96
CA ILE A 95 -6.94 -3.61 3.16
C ILE A 95 -5.41 -3.54 3.15
N ALA A 96 -4.78 -3.63 4.33
CA ALA A 96 -3.32 -3.60 4.44
C ALA A 96 -2.68 -4.75 3.64
N GLY A 97 -3.24 -5.95 3.73
CA GLY A 97 -2.78 -7.10 2.96
C GLY A 97 -2.86 -6.89 1.46
N GLN A 98 -3.94 -6.27 0.99
CA GLN A 98 -4.11 -5.96 -0.43
C GLN A 98 -3.10 -4.92 -0.90
N LEU A 99 -2.84 -3.89 -0.09
CA LEU A 99 -1.83 -2.88 -0.40
C LEU A 99 -0.44 -3.49 -0.51
N LEU A 100 -0.09 -4.39 0.41
CA LEU A 100 1.18 -5.10 0.37
C LEU A 100 1.29 -5.95 -0.89
N LYS A 101 0.25 -6.67 -1.24
CA LYS A 101 0.20 -7.51 -2.43
C LYS A 101 0.36 -6.69 -3.71
N LEU A 102 -0.35 -5.57 -3.81
CA LEU A 102 -0.28 -4.67 -4.96
C LEU A 102 1.12 -4.05 -5.12
N ALA A 103 1.81 -3.83 -4.00
CA ALA A 103 3.18 -3.30 -4.00
C ALA A 103 4.24 -4.39 -4.24
N GLY A 104 3.82 -5.63 -4.42
CA GLY A 104 4.72 -6.74 -4.70
C GLY A 104 5.16 -7.56 -3.50
N PHE A 105 4.71 -7.21 -2.30
CA PHE A 105 5.02 -7.96 -1.08
C PHE A 105 4.08 -9.16 -0.98
N GLY A 106 4.64 -10.32 -0.63
CA GLY A 106 3.84 -11.53 -0.47
C GLY A 106 3.46 -12.22 -1.77
N SER A 107 3.94 -11.71 -2.92
CA SER A 107 3.75 -12.35 -4.22
C SER A 107 4.96 -13.21 -4.54
N ASP A 108 4.71 -14.39 -5.09
CA ASP A 108 5.80 -15.28 -5.51
C ASP A 108 6.48 -14.74 -6.77
N ILE A 109 7.80 -14.89 -6.79
CA ILE A 109 8.62 -14.59 -7.96
C ILE A 109 9.11 -15.90 -8.54
N THR A 110 8.88 -16.09 -9.83
CA THR A 110 9.37 -17.28 -10.53
C THR A 110 10.83 -17.11 -10.91
N ALA A 111 11.65 -18.04 -10.49
CA ALA A 111 13.07 -18.08 -10.87
C ALA A 111 13.31 -19.26 -11.78
N THR A 112 14.05 -19.01 -12.85
CA THR A 112 14.45 -20.07 -13.77
C THR A 112 15.98 -20.04 -13.94
N LEU A 113 16.55 -21.21 -14.20
CA LEU A 113 17.98 -21.30 -14.43
C LEU A 113 18.37 -20.55 -15.71
N HIS A 114 19.35 -19.66 -15.60
CA HIS A 114 19.88 -18.97 -16.77
C HIS A 114 20.70 -19.94 -17.61
N LYS A 115 20.39 -19.99 -18.90
CA LYS A 115 21.15 -20.80 -19.87
C LYS A 115 21.86 -19.87 -20.82
N GLU A 116 23.19 -19.97 -20.86
CA GLU A 116 23.97 -19.29 -21.86
C GLU A 116 23.91 -20.08 -23.16
N ILE A 117 23.69 -19.38 -24.27
CA ILE A 117 23.74 -19.97 -25.58
C ILE A 117 25.21 -20.00 -26.01
N LYS A 118 25.76 -21.21 -26.13
CA LYS A 118 27.12 -21.39 -26.65
C LYS A 118 27.06 -21.61 -28.16
N ASN A 119 27.76 -20.76 -28.89
CA ASN A 119 27.90 -20.90 -30.33
C ASN A 119 29.10 -21.76 -30.66
#